data_53b30fa7773c276aa0ad761ccb9713d8
#
_entry.id   53b30fa7773c276aa0ad761ccb9713d8
#
_cell.length_a   1.000
_cell.length_b   1.000
_cell.length_c   1.000
_cell.angle_alpha   90.00
_cell.angle_beta   90.00
_cell.angle_gamma   90.00
#
_symmetry.space_group_name_H-M   'P 1'
#
loop_
_entity.id
_entity.type
_entity.pdbx_description
1 polymer ?
#
loop_
_entity_poly.entity_id
_entity_poly.type
_entity_poly.pdbx_seq_one_letter_code
_entity_poly.pdbx_strand_id
1 'polypeptide(L)'
;MALDQTAEIQMETAKTKETIPFWLAVSITVMFILPLGLYFGQYSLPLWVAFIVWAEYFALGANLGTIKTIIPAYTAGAFWGVCMILLYTWLATFMTGASVYPMYIALFVGVSVMVYVMKYFKVFQTGSLAYFNGLSMLLAVYFVGAHPTFTTNAYVLVLLSGAYALAGGYLGWFIGWFNVTITFPRPIAPKPAASTRV
;
A
#
# COMPACT_ATOMS: atom_id res chain seq x y z
N MET A 1 6.06 -0.91 42.04
CA MET A 1 4.83 -0.10 41.90
C MET A 1 5.10 1.35 41.43
N ALA A 2 6.16 2.04 41.85
CA ALA A 2 6.46 3.42 41.40
C ALA A 2 7.06 3.48 39.95
N LEU A 3 7.72 2.46 39.46
CA LEU A 3 8.31 2.43 38.10
C LEU A 3 7.29 2.26 37.01
N ASP A 4 6.11 1.68 37.31
CA ASP A 4 5.05 1.42 36.35
C ASP A 4 4.23 2.70 36.06
N GLN A 5 4.03 3.55 37.06
CA GLN A 5 3.34 4.81 36.85
C GLN A 5 4.16 5.84 36.08
N THR A 6 5.48 5.75 36.11
CA THR A 6 6.36 6.64 35.32
C THR A 6 6.36 6.25 33.85
N ALA A 7 6.21 4.97 33.54
CA ALA A 7 6.07 4.49 32.16
C ALA A 7 4.69 4.82 31.56
N GLU A 8 3.62 4.76 32.35
CA GLU A 8 2.28 5.18 31.92
C GLU A 8 2.20 6.70 31.69
N ILE A 9 2.86 7.51 32.51
CA ILE A 9 2.90 8.99 32.37
C ILE A 9 3.73 9.37 31.11
N GLN A 10 4.74 8.59 30.72
CA GLN A 10 5.50 8.83 29.48
C GLN A 10 4.77 8.36 28.22
N MET A 11 3.79 7.47 28.34
CA MET A 11 2.89 7.07 27.26
C MET A 11 1.63 7.96 27.16
N GLU A 12 1.47 8.96 28.01
CA GLU A 12 0.54 10.04 27.74
C GLU A 12 1.11 10.91 26.61
N THR A 13 1.07 10.29 25.44
CA THR A 13 1.48 10.74 24.13
C THR A 13 1.20 12.23 23.97
N ALA A 14 2.20 12.95 23.53
CA ALA A 14 2.06 14.32 23.06
C ALA A 14 0.80 14.42 22.20
N LYS A 15 -0.29 14.92 22.76
CA LYS A 15 -1.56 15.14 22.04
C LYS A 15 -1.23 16.11 20.91
N THR A 16 -1.09 15.58 19.71
CA THR A 16 -0.95 16.39 18.51
C THR A 16 -2.28 17.13 18.31
N LYS A 17 -2.25 18.46 18.34
CA LYS A 17 -3.46 19.24 18.08
C LYS A 17 -3.73 19.23 16.59
N GLU A 18 -4.92 18.75 16.19
CA GLU A 18 -5.38 18.87 14.82
C GLU A 18 -5.43 20.34 14.40
N THR A 19 -4.73 20.66 13.32
CA THR A 19 -4.79 21.99 12.70
C THR A 19 -5.98 22.08 11.77
N ILE A 20 -6.23 21.00 11.03
CA ILE A 20 -7.42 20.80 10.20
C ILE A 20 -8.10 19.53 10.74
N PRO A 21 -9.43 19.54 10.97
CA PRO A 21 -10.15 18.34 11.39
C PRO A 21 -9.85 17.17 10.45
N PHE A 22 -9.55 15.99 11.00
CA PHE A 22 -9.12 14.82 10.23
C PHE A 22 -10.07 14.48 9.08
N TRP A 23 -11.39 14.52 9.30
CA TRP A 23 -12.39 14.24 8.26
C TRP A 23 -12.28 15.21 7.07
N LEU A 24 -11.98 16.49 7.34
CA LEU A 24 -11.82 17.52 6.29
C LEU A 24 -10.50 17.31 5.54
N ALA A 25 -9.41 17.00 6.25
CA ALA A 25 -8.13 16.69 5.65
C ALA A 25 -8.22 15.49 4.71
N VAL A 26 -8.95 14.43 5.11
CA VAL A 26 -9.23 13.27 4.24
C VAL A 26 -9.98 13.69 2.99
N SER A 27 -11.04 14.47 3.13
CA SER A 27 -11.84 14.95 1.98
C SER A 27 -11.01 15.81 1.01
N ILE A 28 -10.18 16.72 1.52
CA ILE A 28 -9.25 17.53 0.71
C ILE A 28 -8.27 16.62 -0.05
N THR A 29 -7.70 15.63 0.64
CA THR A 29 -6.75 14.70 0.03
C THR A 29 -7.40 13.90 -1.11
N VAL A 30 -8.62 13.41 -0.92
CA VAL A 30 -9.37 12.70 -1.97
C VAL A 30 -9.62 13.62 -3.18
N MET A 31 -10.09 14.85 -2.94
CA MET A 31 -10.34 15.81 -4.03
C MET A 31 -9.06 16.17 -4.78
N PHE A 32 -7.92 16.22 -4.10
CA PHE A 32 -6.62 16.50 -4.69
C PHE A 32 -6.17 15.43 -5.69
N ILE A 33 -6.41 14.15 -5.39
CA ILE A 33 -5.99 13.03 -6.26
C ILE A 33 -7.04 12.62 -7.29
N LEU A 34 -8.29 13.03 -7.11
CA LEU A 34 -9.40 12.64 -7.98
C LEU A 34 -9.14 12.89 -9.47
N PRO A 35 -8.50 14.01 -9.88
CA PRO A 35 -8.13 14.25 -11.27
C PRO A 35 -7.30 13.14 -11.90
N LEU A 36 -6.41 12.48 -11.14
CA LEU A 36 -5.55 11.39 -11.63
C LEU A 36 -6.36 10.15 -12.05
N GLY A 37 -7.54 9.96 -11.47
CA GLY A 37 -8.44 8.86 -11.80
C GLY A 37 -9.49 9.20 -12.85
N LEU A 38 -9.78 10.48 -13.11
CA LEU A 38 -10.91 10.87 -13.94
C LEU A 38 -10.53 11.50 -15.28
N TYR A 39 -9.45 12.29 -15.35
CA TYR A 39 -9.21 13.16 -16.50
C TYR A 39 -8.19 12.64 -17.51
N PHE A 40 -7.53 11.51 -17.24
CA PHE A 40 -6.50 10.97 -18.14
C PHE A 40 -7.01 9.89 -19.10
N GLY A 41 -8.33 9.66 -19.17
CA GLY A 41 -8.93 8.66 -20.05
C GLY A 41 -8.36 7.26 -19.78
N GLN A 42 -7.85 6.60 -20.81
CA GLN A 42 -7.24 5.27 -20.67
C GLN A 42 -5.96 5.24 -19.81
N TYR A 43 -5.36 6.38 -19.54
CA TYR A 43 -4.16 6.50 -18.67
C TYR A 43 -4.52 6.86 -17.23
N SER A 44 -5.81 6.94 -16.88
CA SER A 44 -6.26 7.21 -15.53
C SER A 44 -5.76 6.15 -14.55
N LEU A 45 -5.29 6.60 -13.37
CA LEU A 45 -4.84 5.67 -12.33
C LEU A 45 -6.03 5.04 -11.60
N PRO A 46 -5.95 3.76 -11.25
CA PRO A 46 -6.95 3.10 -10.41
C PRO A 46 -6.82 3.59 -8.96
N LEU A 47 -7.52 4.68 -8.60
CA LEU A 47 -7.40 5.34 -7.28
C LEU A 47 -7.73 4.43 -6.11
N TRP A 48 -8.55 3.39 -6.31
CA TRP A 48 -8.84 2.40 -5.27
C TRP A 48 -7.59 1.65 -4.80
N VAL A 49 -6.57 1.50 -5.66
CA VAL A 49 -5.25 0.98 -5.26
C VAL A 49 -4.59 1.92 -4.27
N ALA A 50 -4.62 3.23 -4.54
CA ALA A 50 -4.07 4.23 -3.65
C ALA A 50 -4.81 4.25 -2.29
N PHE A 51 -6.13 4.10 -2.29
CA PHE A 51 -6.91 4.07 -1.04
C PHE A 51 -6.56 2.87 -0.15
N ILE A 52 -6.28 1.71 -0.72
CA ILE A 52 -5.86 0.53 0.06
C ILE A 52 -4.51 0.79 0.74
N VAL A 53 -3.52 1.30 0.01
CA VAL A 53 -2.19 1.58 0.58
C VAL A 53 -2.23 2.79 1.52
N TRP A 54 -3.13 3.74 1.30
CA TRP A 54 -3.39 4.82 2.24
C TRP A 54 -3.93 4.29 3.59
N ALA A 55 -4.91 3.40 3.56
CA ALA A 55 -5.42 2.74 4.78
C ALA A 55 -4.32 1.95 5.49
N GLU A 56 -3.46 1.27 4.72
CA GLU A 56 -2.31 0.53 5.22
C GLU A 56 -1.27 1.45 5.90
N TYR A 57 -1.03 2.65 5.36
CA TYR A 57 -0.18 3.64 5.99
C TYR A 57 -0.65 3.98 7.41
N PHE A 58 -1.96 4.12 7.63
CA PHE A 58 -2.52 4.30 8.98
C PHE A 58 -2.37 3.05 9.84
N ALA A 59 -2.63 1.88 9.30
CA ALA A 59 -2.51 0.61 10.02
C ALA A 59 -1.08 0.34 10.53
N LEU A 60 -0.06 0.85 9.83
CA LEU A 60 1.35 0.71 10.19
C LEU A 60 1.90 1.90 11.02
N GLY A 61 1.03 2.76 11.55
CA GLY A 61 1.38 3.79 12.51
C GLY A 61 1.57 5.20 11.95
N ALA A 62 1.18 5.46 10.71
CA ALA A 62 1.06 6.79 10.11
C ALA A 62 2.29 7.72 10.26
N ASN A 63 3.49 7.19 10.06
CA ASN A 63 4.74 7.94 10.17
C ASN A 63 5.65 7.74 8.96
N LEU A 64 6.62 8.65 8.76
CA LEU A 64 7.57 8.56 7.63
C LEU A 64 8.38 7.26 7.61
N GLY A 65 8.63 6.64 8.75
CA GLY A 65 9.38 5.39 8.85
C GLY A 65 8.70 4.24 8.12
N THR A 66 7.37 4.29 7.95
CA THR A 66 6.59 3.25 7.25
C THR A 66 6.99 3.09 5.79
N ILE A 67 7.61 4.10 5.15
CA ILE A 67 8.12 4.01 3.77
C ILE A 67 9.08 2.83 3.61
N LYS A 68 9.92 2.58 4.63
CA LYS A 68 10.92 1.50 4.61
C LYS A 68 10.29 0.10 4.72
N THR A 69 9.04 0.03 5.10
CA THR A 69 8.28 -1.22 5.22
C THR A 69 7.28 -1.36 4.08
N ILE A 70 6.43 -0.35 3.87
CA ILE A 70 5.34 -0.40 2.87
C ILE A 70 5.92 -0.52 1.46
N ILE A 71 6.79 0.39 1.06
CA ILE A 71 7.26 0.45 -0.33
C ILE A 71 7.96 -0.84 -0.76
N PRO A 72 8.98 -1.37 -0.04
CA PRO A 72 9.63 -2.59 -0.48
C PRO A 72 8.74 -3.83 -0.38
N ALA A 73 7.89 -3.93 0.65
CA ALA A 73 6.99 -5.07 0.80
C ALA A 73 5.90 -5.06 -0.28
N TYR A 74 5.25 -3.93 -0.52
CA TYR A 74 4.25 -3.76 -1.57
C TYR A 74 4.83 -4.05 -2.97
N THR A 75 6.01 -3.49 -3.26
CA THR A 75 6.70 -3.73 -4.53
C THR A 75 7.00 -5.21 -4.74
N ALA A 76 7.50 -5.89 -3.72
CA ALA A 76 7.79 -7.31 -3.79
C ALA A 76 6.50 -8.14 -3.97
N GLY A 77 5.40 -7.76 -3.31
CA GLY A 77 4.09 -8.38 -3.52
C GLY A 77 3.58 -8.24 -4.95
N ALA A 78 3.65 -7.02 -5.51
CA ALA A 78 3.29 -6.75 -6.90
C ALA A 78 4.20 -7.52 -7.88
N PHE A 79 5.51 -7.60 -7.60
CA PHE A 79 6.44 -8.40 -8.40
C PHE A 79 6.04 -9.88 -8.45
N TRP A 80 5.68 -10.49 -7.31
CA TRP A 80 5.16 -11.86 -7.27
C TRP A 80 3.87 -12.00 -8.08
N GLY A 81 2.98 -11.01 -8.03
CA GLY A 81 1.78 -11.00 -8.86
C GLY A 81 2.11 -10.98 -10.35
N VAL A 82 3.08 -10.17 -10.80
CA VAL A 82 3.57 -10.18 -12.18
C VAL A 82 4.06 -11.58 -12.55
N CYS A 83 4.90 -12.20 -11.72
CA CYS A 83 5.42 -13.54 -11.95
C CYS A 83 4.30 -14.59 -12.09
N MET A 84 3.27 -14.50 -11.22
CA MET A 84 2.13 -15.43 -11.25
C MET A 84 1.31 -15.29 -12.53
N ILE A 85 1.02 -14.06 -12.97
CA ILE A 85 0.27 -13.83 -14.21
C ILE A 85 1.10 -14.21 -15.45
N LEU A 86 2.40 -13.96 -15.45
CA LEU A 86 3.30 -14.43 -16.51
C LEU A 86 3.31 -15.97 -16.59
N LEU A 87 3.38 -16.64 -15.45
CA LEU A 87 3.30 -18.11 -15.39
C LEU A 87 1.94 -18.61 -15.89
N TYR A 88 0.85 -17.96 -15.45
CA TYR A 88 -0.50 -18.27 -15.95
C TYR A 88 -0.57 -18.11 -17.48
N THR A 89 -0.12 -16.97 -18.01
CA THR A 89 -0.13 -16.68 -19.45
C THR A 89 0.67 -17.72 -20.23
N TRP A 90 1.83 -18.11 -19.71
CA TRP A 90 2.67 -19.15 -20.33
C TRP A 90 2.01 -20.52 -20.29
N LEU A 91 1.48 -20.96 -19.14
CA LEU A 91 0.79 -22.26 -19.02
C LEU A 91 -0.44 -22.33 -19.93
N ALA A 92 -1.18 -21.23 -20.10
CA ALA A 92 -2.35 -21.17 -20.95
C ALA A 92 -2.02 -21.46 -22.44
N THR A 93 -0.78 -21.27 -22.87
CA THR A 93 -0.36 -21.61 -24.26
C THR A 93 -0.30 -23.12 -24.50
N PHE A 94 -0.09 -23.92 -23.47
CA PHE A 94 0.05 -25.39 -23.58
C PHE A 94 -1.22 -26.12 -23.14
N MET A 95 -2.01 -25.54 -22.27
CA MET A 95 -3.19 -26.16 -21.66
C MET A 95 -4.48 -25.72 -22.37
N THR A 96 -4.51 -25.81 -23.69
CA THR A 96 -5.67 -25.48 -24.52
C THR A 96 -6.85 -26.40 -24.20
N GLY A 97 -7.98 -25.84 -23.84
CA GLY A 97 -9.21 -26.57 -23.49
C GLY A 97 -9.48 -26.77 -22.01
N ALA A 98 -8.53 -26.45 -21.11
CA ALA A 98 -8.69 -26.53 -19.65
C ALA A 98 -8.60 -25.14 -19.03
N SER A 99 -9.58 -24.30 -19.28
CA SER A 99 -9.56 -22.85 -19.06
C SER A 99 -9.22 -22.37 -17.64
N VAL A 100 -9.38 -23.20 -16.63
CA VAL A 100 -9.15 -22.80 -15.21
C VAL A 100 -7.86 -23.35 -14.60
N TYR A 101 -7.37 -24.50 -15.05
CA TYR A 101 -6.20 -25.15 -14.44
C TYR A 101 -4.90 -24.33 -14.49
N PRO A 102 -4.55 -23.63 -15.59
CA PRO A 102 -3.37 -22.76 -15.61
C PRO A 102 -3.35 -21.74 -14.48
N MET A 103 -4.53 -21.15 -14.17
CA MET A 103 -4.68 -20.18 -13.10
C MET A 103 -4.49 -20.81 -11.72
N TYR A 104 -5.10 -21.97 -11.46
CA TYR A 104 -4.92 -22.70 -10.19
C TYR A 104 -3.46 -23.04 -9.95
N ILE A 105 -2.75 -23.55 -10.97
CA ILE A 105 -1.34 -23.90 -10.86
C ILE A 105 -0.49 -22.66 -10.60
N ALA A 106 -0.70 -21.59 -11.37
CA ALA A 106 0.08 -20.36 -11.23
C ALA A 106 -0.10 -19.70 -9.86
N LEU A 107 -1.34 -19.66 -9.35
CA LEU A 107 -1.63 -19.12 -8.00
C LEU A 107 -1.08 -20.03 -6.91
N PHE A 108 -1.28 -21.34 -7.00
CA PHE A 108 -0.78 -22.28 -5.99
C PHE A 108 0.75 -22.20 -5.85
N VAL A 109 1.46 -22.30 -6.97
CA VAL A 109 2.92 -22.24 -6.99
C VAL A 109 3.40 -20.86 -6.57
N GLY A 110 2.84 -19.80 -7.15
CA GLY A 110 3.27 -18.44 -6.90
C GLY A 110 3.04 -18.00 -5.44
N VAL A 111 1.86 -18.26 -4.87
CA VAL A 111 1.58 -17.93 -3.46
C VAL A 111 2.44 -18.77 -2.53
N SER A 112 2.64 -20.06 -2.82
CA SER A 112 3.49 -20.94 -1.99
C SER A 112 4.93 -20.41 -1.94
N VAL A 113 5.50 -20.04 -3.09
CA VAL A 113 6.87 -19.49 -3.16
C VAL A 113 6.93 -18.12 -2.51
N MET A 114 5.96 -17.24 -2.77
CA MET A 114 5.85 -15.90 -2.17
C MET A 114 5.88 -15.97 -0.63
N VAL A 115 5.04 -16.82 -0.03
CA VAL A 115 4.97 -17.01 1.42
C VAL A 115 6.23 -17.68 1.95
N TYR A 116 6.78 -18.66 1.23
CA TYR A 116 8.05 -19.29 1.61
C TYR A 116 9.20 -18.29 1.67
N VAL A 117 9.30 -17.37 0.69
CA VAL A 117 10.34 -16.33 0.63
C VAL A 117 10.15 -15.29 1.74
N MET A 118 8.92 -15.00 2.14
CA MET A 118 8.60 -14.01 3.19
C MET A 118 9.36 -14.32 4.51
N LYS A 119 9.58 -15.56 4.85
CA LYS A 119 10.27 -15.97 6.10
C LYS A 119 11.74 -15.52 6.17
N TYR A 120 12.38 -15.26 5.03
CA TYR A 120 13.80 -14.87 4.98
C TYR A 120 14.02 -13.36 5.10
N PHE A 121 12.97 -12.55 4.92
CA PHE A 121 13.08 -11.09 4.90
C PHE A 121 12.19 -10.46 5.97
N LYS A 122 12.81 -9.90 7.00
CA LYS A 122 12.09 -9.25 8.10
C LYS A 122 11.13 -8.14 7.60
N VAL A 123 11.50 -7.41 6.54
CA VAL A 123 10.66 -6.37 5.96
C VAL A 123 9.35 -6.92 5.41
N PHE A 124 9.34 -8.13 4.86
CA PHE A 124 8.11 -8.77 4.36
C PHE A 124 7.27 -9.34 5.50
N GLN A 125 7.90 -9.75 6.59
CA GLN A 125 7.18 -10.22 7.79
C GLN A 125 6.50 -9.05 8.51
N THR A 126 7.21 -7.96 8.77
CA THR A 126 6.65 -6.77 9.41
C THR A 126 5.68 -6.02 8.51
N GLY A 127 5.93 -6.00 7.20
CA GLY A 127 5.08 -5.42 6.17
C GLY A 127 4.20 -6.46 5.45
N SER A 128 3.77 -7.53 6.13
CA SER A 128 2.97 -8.60 5.51
C SER A 128 1.69 -8.07 4.87
N LEU A 129 1.04 -7.08 5.48
CA LEU A 129 -0.12 -6.42 4.91
C LEU A 129 0.21 -5.79 3.55
N ALA A 130 1.30 -5.00 3.46
CA ALA A 130 1.79 -4.42 2.22
C ALA A 130 2.16 -5.47 1.18
N TYR A 131 2.81 -6.53 1.63
CA TYR A 131 3.25 -7.62 0.78
C TYR A 131 2.09 -8.32 0.08
N PHE A 132 1.04 -8.67 0.83
CA PHE A 132 -0.17 -9.27 0.26
C PHE A 132 -1.02 -8.27 -0.54
N ASN A 133 -1.08 -7.01 -0.10
CA ASN A 133 -1.78 -5.97 -0.85
C ASN A 133 -1.12 -5.70 -2.21
N GLY A 134 0.21 -5.73 -2.30
CA GLY A 134 0.92 -5.62 -3.58
C GLY A 134 0.48 -6.68 -4.59
N LEU A 135 0.42 -7.94 -4.15
CA LEU A 135 -0.12 -9.04 -4.96
C LEU A 135 -1.58 -8.79 -5.35
N SER A 136 -2.44 -8.53 -4.35
CA SER A 136 -3.88 -8.39 -4.56
C SER A 136 -4.22 -7.24 -5.50
N MET A 137 -3.55 -6.09 -5.33
CA MET A 137 -3.79 -4.92 -6.17
C MET A 137 -3.31 -5.13 -7.60
N LEU A 138 -2.20 -5.82 -7.81
CA LEU A 138 -1.79 -6.20 -9.16
C LEU A 138 -2.82 -7.11 -9.83
N LEU A 139 -3.26 -8.17 -9.16
CA LEU A 139 -4.27 -9.08 -9.70
C LEU A 139 -5.55 -8.33 -10.03
N ALA A 140 -6.00 -7.45 -9.15
CA ALA A 140 -7.19 -6.65 -9.37
C ALA A 140 -7.03 -5.69 -10.57
N VAL A 141 -5.91 -4.97 -10.70
CA VAL A 141 -5.64 -4.08 -11.85
C VAL A 141 -5.63 -4.87 -13.16
N TYR A 142 -5.01 -6.05 -13.16
CA TYR A 142 -4.93 -6.90 -14.35
C TYR A 142 -6.31 -7.43 -14.77
N PHE A 143 -7.06 -8.06 -13.85
CA PHE A 143 -8.33 -8.70 -14.20
C PHE A 143 -9.48 -7.71 -14.45
N VAL A 144 -9.45 -6.54 -13.83
CA VAL A 144 -10.40 -5.45 -14.11
C VAL A 144 -10.05 -4.71 -15.42
N GLY A 145 -8.81 -4.87 -15.91
CA GLY A 145 -8.33 -4.14 -17.07
C GLY A 145 -8.09 -2.65 -16.79
N ALA A 146 -7.74 -2.30 -15.54
CA ALA A 146 -7.51 -0.92 -15.11
C ALA A 146 -6.09 -0.45 -15.49
N HIS A 147 -5.71 -0.63 -16.74
CA HIS A 147 -4.45 -0.25 -17.35
C HIS A 147 -4.68 0.20 -18.80
N PRO A 148 -3.76 0.96 -19.42
CA PRO A 148 -3.89 1.36 -20.83
C PRO A 148 -3.95 0.17 -21.78
N THR A 149 -4.83 0.25 -22.80
CA THR A 149 -5.10 -0.82 -23.74
C THR A 149 -4.54 -0.55 -25.15
N PHE A 150 -3.33 0.01 -25.23
CA PHE A 150 -2.69 0.31 -26.52
C PHE A 150 -2.04 -0.92 -27.19
N THR A 151 -2.09 -2.08 -26.55
CA THR A 151 -1.54 -3.33 -27.07
C THR A 151 -2.44 -4.51 -26.75
N THR A 152 -2.38 -5.54 -27.55
CA THR A 152 -3.04 -6.84 -27.31
C THR A 152 -2.06 -7.90 -26.82
N ASN A 153 -0.77 -7.56 -26.69
CA ASN A 153 0.23 -8.49 -26.19
C ASN A 153 0.04 -8.75 -24.70
N ALA A 154 -0.35 -9.96 -24.34
CA ALA A 154 -0.65 -10.35 -22.96
C ALA A 154 0.51 -10.09 -21.99
N TYR A 155 1.75 -10.35 -22.41
CA TYR A 155 2.93 -10.11 -21.56
C TYR A 155 3.14 -8.62 -21.26
N VAL A 156 2.92 -7.76 -22.26
CA VAL A 156 3.00 -6.30 -22.07
C VAL A 156 1.89 -5.81 -21.15
N LEU A 157 0.67 -6.34 -21.28
CA LEU A 157 -0.45 -5.98 -20.41
C LEU A 157 -0.18 -6.34 -18.95
N VAL A 158 0.48 -7.46 -18.68
CA VAL A 158 0.90 -7.84 -17.32
C VAL A 158 1.87 -6.80 -16.73
N LEU A 159 2.88 -6.39 -17.51
CA LEU A 159 3.85 -5.39 -17.05
C LEU A 159 3.22 -4.02 -16.84
N LEU A 160 2.28 -3.62 -17.71
CA LEU A 160 1.51 -2.37 -17.53
C LEU A 160 0.65 -2.43 -16.28
N SER A 161 -0.01 -3.55 -16.02
CA SER A 161 -0.78 -3.73 -14.78
C SER A 161 0.12 -3.62 -13.54
N GLY A 162 1.34 -4.17 -13.61
CA GLY A 162 2.35 -4.01 -12.58
C GLY A 162 2.74 -2.56 -12.34
N ALA A 163 3.02 -1.82 -13.41
CA ALA A 163 3.36 -0.40 -13.32
C ALA A 163 2.21 0.44 -12.71
N TYR A 164 0.97 0.16 -13.12
CA TYR A 164 -0.21 0.87 -12.59
C TYR A 164 -0.52 0.51 -11.13
N ALA A 165 -0.37 -0.76 -10.75
CA ALA A 165 -0.49 -1.19 -9.36
C ALA A 165 0.58 -0.51 -8.49
N LEU A 166 1.83 -0.44 -8.95
CA LEU A 166 2.91 0.24 -8.23
C LEU A 166 2.67 1.74 -8.13
N ALA A 167 2.28 2.41 -9.23
CA ALA A 167 1.98 3.83 -9.23
C ALA A 167 0.85 4.17 -8.26
N GLY A 168 -0.24 3.39 -8.27
CA GLY A 168 -1.33 3.53 -7.31
C GLY A 168 -0.89 3.31 -5.85
N GLY A 169 -0.09 2.27 -5.60
CA GLY A 169 0.42 1.97 -4.27
C GLY A 169 1.33 3.06 -3.71
N TYR A 170 2.25 3.58 -4.52
CA TYR A 170 3.14 4.67 -4.11
C TYR A 170 2.39 5.98 -3.89
N LEU A 171 1.40 6.26 -4.75
CA LEU A 171 0.48 7.37 -4.54
C LEU A 171 -0.26 7.21 -3.19
N GLY A 172 -0.73 6.00 -2.87
CA GLY A 172 -1.41 5.70 -1.61
C GLY A 172 -0.57 6.01 -0.37
N TRP A 173 0.70 5.60 -0.38
CA TRP A 173 1.63 5.96 0.69
C TRP A 173 1.83 7.48 0.77
N PHE A 174 2.04 8.14 -0.38
CA PHE A 174 2.27 9.59 -0.45
C PHE A 174 1.06 10.38 0.11
N ILE A 175 -0.16 10.03 -0.29
CA ILE A 175 -1.36 10.73 0.20
C ILE A 175 -1.62 10.46 1.69
N GLY A 176 -1.25 9.28 2.20
CA GLY A 176 -1.29 8.98 3.62
C GLY A 176 -0.37 9.92 4.39
N TRP A 177 0.88 10.04 3.96
CA TRP A 177 1.84 10.98 4.52
C TRP A 177 1.37 12.43 4.40
N PHE A 178 0.89 12.85 3.22
CA PHE A 178 0.37 14.19 3.00
C PHE A 178 -0.79 14.51 3.95
N ASN A 179 -1.75 13.60 4.07
CA ASN A 179 -2.92 13.76 4.94
C ASN A 179 -2.52 13.97 6.41
N VAL A 180 -1.60 13.14 6.93
CA VAL A 180 -1.09 13.30 8.31
C VAL A 180 -0.36 14.62 8.47
N THR A 181 0.43 15.03 7.47
CA THR A 181 1.20 16.27 7.51
C THR A 181 0.30 17.52 7.57
N ILE A 182 -0.81 17.54 6.85
CA ILE A 182 -1.75 18.68 6.90
C ILE A 182 -2.64 18.65 8.15
N THR A 183 -2.91 17.47 8.69
CA THR A 183 -3.71 17.30 9.91
C THR A 183 -2.91 17.65 11.16
N PHE A 184 -1.67 17.14 11.26
CA PHE A 184 -0.80 17.23 12.44
C PHE A 184 0.56 17.85 12.10
N PRO A 185 0.62 19.12 11.67
CA PRO A 185 1.86 19.71 11.16
C PRO A 185 2.92 19.94 12.24
N ARG A 186 2.56 19.93 13.54
CA ARG A 186 3.50 20.20 14.65
C ARG A 186 3.18 19.31 15.86
N PRO A 187 4.20 18.65 16.46
CA PRO A 187 4.05 18.09 17.79
C PRO A 187 3.84 19.23 18.80
N ILE A 188 2.94 19.04 19.75
CA ILE A 188 2.79 19.99 20.88
C ILE A 188 4.03 19.83 21.75
N ALA A 189 4.82 20.90 21.93
CA ALA A 189 5.92 20.89 22.87
C ALA A 189 5.37 20.57 24.28
N PRO A 190 6.02 19.69 25.06
CA PRO A 190 5.60 19.42 26.41
C PRO A 190 5.60 20.74 27.21
N LYS A 191 4.49 21.01 27.91
CA LYS A 191 4.37 22.18 28.76
C LYS A 191 5.49 22.11 29.80
N PRO A 192 6.34 23.15 29.95
CA PRO A 192 7.39 23.11 30.94
C PRO A 192 6.73 22.84 32.30
N ALA A 193 7.28 21.88 33.04
CA ALA A 193 6.83 21.57 34.39
C ALA A 193 6.82 22.85 35.17
N ALA A 194 5.69 23.20 35.78
CA ALA A 194 5.60 24.37 36.62
C ALA A 194 6.69 24.25 37.70
N SER A 195 7.67 25.17 37.70
CA SER A 195 8.69 25.19 38.72
C SER A 195 7.99 25.40 40.03
N THR A 196 7.94 24.35 40.84
CA THR A 196 7.54 24.47 42.25
C THR A 196 8.59 25.35 42.91
N ARG A 197 8.32 26.66 42.99
CA ARG A 197 9.09 27.53 43.88
C ARG A 197 8.73 27.12 45.29
N VAL A 198 9.70 26.54 45.98
CA VAL A 198 9.71 26.36 47.42
C VAL A 198 10.12 27.69 48.07
#